data_1ec88073dff7e32d01a3409641e6c115
#
_entry.id   1ec88073dff7e32d01a3409641e6c115
#
_cell.length_a   1.000
_cell.length_b   1.000
_cell.length_c   1.000
_cell.angle_alpha   90.00
_cell.angle_beta   90.00
_cell.angle_gamma   90.00
#
_symmetry.space_group_name_H-M   'P 1'
#
loop_
_entity.id
_entity.type
_entity.pdbx_description
1 polymer ?
#
loop_
_entity_poly.entity_id
_entity_poly.type
_entity_poly.pdbx_seq_one_letter_code
_entity_poly.pdbx_strand_id
1 'polypeptide(L)'
;MKSNLIPSQKIRVGIIGLSADGGWGTLAHYPSLSKLPELFEITGLTASTPAKAQAAAQKYGVPFATDNAAELAARSDVDLLVVAVNLPQHQALLEQILPSGKAVYCEWPLGTDPDQSRHLAALAAQYGCRNFIGLQALHSPYVNKIKQLLDDPATGRMLACTIQGSDPSRARTTVSRYRYAQFQENGVNTLTIPFGHLLSALHLLFGSLNQMHALTACQYAEILLQDTGETVHRTATDHVFFHARTTQGGLIDAAYGGSLEGLKINIECEHARITITAANGHIQYQPLTIEIVRSNGSRETFAPHTEAQENLVGAYRAVYRDLTEGTHTVPDFAAAAEHQQILFDLQQP
;
A
#
# COMPACT_ATOMS: atom_id res chain seq x y z
N MET A 1 -16.83 -17.95 13.54
CA MET A 1 -16.91 -17.51 14.95
C MET A 1 -16.58 -16.02 14.98
N LYS A 2 -17.45 -15.16 15.52
CA LYS A 2 -17.13 -13.73 15.69
C LYS A 2 -16.00 -13.64 16.70
N SER A 3 -14.84 -13.08 16.35
CA SER A 3 -13.79 -12.76 17.29
C SER A 3 -14.28 -11.61 18.18
N ASN A 4 -14.86 -11.97 19.33
CA ASN A 4 -15.21 -10.99 20.36
C ASN A 4 -13.93 -10.63 21.12
N LEU A 5 -13.05 -9.81 20.53
CA LEU A 5 -12.00 -9.16 21.30
C LEU A 5 -12.64 -8.09 22.18
N ILE A 6 -12.36 -8.13 23.48
CA ILE A 6 -12.85 -7.15 24.45
C ILE A 6 -12.11 -5.82 24.16
N PRO A 7 -12.77 -4.66 24.17
CA PRO A 7 -12.18 -3.36 23.79
C PRO A 7 -10.91 -2.92 24.55
N SER A 8 -10.46 -3.65 25.56
CA SER A 8 -9.24 -3.38 26.34
C SER A 8 -8.09 -4.36 26.10
N GLN A 9 -8.24 -5.32 25.17
CA GLN A 9 -7.24 -6.35 24.92
C GLN A 9 -6.37 -5.99 23.72
N LYS A 10 -5.04 -6.06 23.89
CA LYS A 10 -4.09 -5.90 22.77
C LYS A 10 -4.30 -7.01 21.74
N ILE A 11 -4.20 -6.66 20.47
CA ILE A 11 -4.17 -7.63 19.37
C ILE A 11 -2.76 -8.19 19.26
N ARG A 12 -2.63 -9.51 19.33
CA ARG A 12 -1.35 -10.23 19.23
C ARG A 12 -1.03 -10.52 17.77
N VAL A 13 0.13 -10.04 17.32
CA VAL A 13 0.50 -9.99 15.91
C VAL A 13 1.62 -10.98 15.61
N GLY A 14 1.41 -11.79 14.57
CA GLY A 14 2.43 -12.58 13.90
C GLY A 14 2.83 -11.94 12.57
N ILE A 15 4.11 -11.56 12.39
CA ILE A 15 4.59 -10.93 11.15
C ILE A 15 5.27 -11.97 10.27
N ILE A 16 4.72 -12.20 9.06
CA ILE A 16 5.29 -13.07 8.03
C ILE A 16 6.17 -12.21 7.12
N GLY A 17 7.49 -12.47 7.15
CA GLY A 17 8.47 -11.71 6.36
C GLY A 17 9.19 -10.61 7.15
N LEU A 18 9.37 -10.77 8.47
CA LEU A 18 10.21 -9.88 9.27
C LEU A 18 11.66 -10.38 9.28
N SER A 19 12.57 -9.63 8.64
CA SER A 19 13.98 -9.99 8.50
C SER A 19 14.90 -9.03 9.26
N ALA A 20 16.00 -9.55 9.82
CA ALA A 20 17.06 -8.72 10.40
C ALA A 20 17.82 -7.89 9.35
N ASP A 21 17.83 -8.35 8.08
CA ASP A 21 18.61 -7.79 6.97
C ASP A 21 17.84 -6.70 6.19
N GLY A 22 16.60 -6.39 6.59
CA GLY A 22 15.75 -5.40 5.92
C GLY A 22 14.53 -6.04 5.24
N GLY A 23 13.85 -5.27 4.39
CA GLY A 23 12.60 -5.63 3.75
C GLY A 23 11.42 -4.83 4.31
N TRP A 24 10.24 -5.00 3.71
CA TRP A 24 9.08 -4.17 4.04
C TRP A 24 8.56 -4.41 5.47
N GLY A 25 8.59 -5.65 5.95
CA GLY A 25 8.29 -5.98 7.34
C GLY A 25 9.14 -5.19 8.34
N THR A 26 10.43 -5.01 8.03
CA THR A 26 11.39 -4.27 8.86
C THR A 26 11.27 -2.75 8.73
N LEU A 27 11.06 -2.25 7.51
CA LEU A 27 11.05 -0.81 7.23
C LEU A 27 9.72 -0.15 7.57
N ALA A 28 8.62 -0.89 7.47
CA ALA A 28 7.28 -0.36 7.60
C ALA A 28 6.47 -0.99 8.76
N HIS A 29 6.28 -2.31 8.76
CA HIS A 29 5.34 -2.94 9.71
C HIS A 29 5.84 -2.94 11.14
N TYR A 30 7.06 -3.43 11.38
CA TYR A 30 7.63 -3.49 12.73
C TYR A 30 7.66 -2.10 13.41
N PRO A 31 8.23 -1.04 12.80
CA PRO A 31 8.26 0.28 13.45
C PRO A 31 6.85 0.89 13.63
N SER A 32 5.91 0.62 12.72
CA SER A 32 4.54 1.13 12.84
C SER A 32 3.78 0.46 13.99
N LEU A 33 3.86 -0.86 14.13
CA LEU A 33 3.27 -1.59 15.25
C LEU A 33 3.94 -1.22 16.58
N SER A 34 5.26 -1.01 16.58
CA SER A 34 6.02 -0.58 17.78
C SER A 34 5.64 0.81 18.28
N LYS A 35 5.04 1.66 17.44
CA LYS A 35 4.45 2.95 17.84
C LYS A 35 3.07 2.83 18.49
N LEU A 36 2.49 1.63 18.51
CA LEU A 36 1.15 1.35 19.01
C LEU A 36 1.15 0.26 20.11
N PRO A 37 2.04 0.34 21.11
CA PRO A 37 2.19 -0.72 22.11
C PRO A 37 0.96 -0.88 23.01
N GLU A 38 0.08 0.12 23.05
CA GLU A 38 -1.19 0.07 23.75
C GLU A 38 -2.25 -0.77 23.03
N LEU A 39 -2.14 -0.94 21.70
CA LEU A 39 -3.11 -1.62 20.85
C LEU A 39 -2.63 -2.99 20.36
N PHE A 40 -1.33 -3.14 20.15
CA PHE A 40 -0.74 -4.34 19.54
C PHE A 40 0.44 -4.88 20.35
N GLU A 41 0.65 -6.20 20.23
CA GLU A 41 1.82 -6.91 20.75
C GLU A 41 2.34 -7.85 19.67
N ILE A 42 3.62 -7.75 19.31
CA ILE A 42 4.24 -8.66 18.32
C ILE A 42 4.69 -9.91 19.07
N THR A 43 3.97 -11.02 18.89
CA THR A 43 4.20 -12.28 19.59
C THR A 43 4.95 -13.31 18.76
N GLY A 44 5.01 -13.13 17.42
CA GLY A 44 5.70 -14.08 16.56
C GLY A 44 6.14 -13.48 15.24
N LEU A 45 7.08 -14.14 14.60
CA LEU A 45 7.54 -13.77 13.25
C LEU A 45 7.91 -14.99 12.40
N THR A 46 7.92 -14.79 11.07
CA THR A 46 8.63 -15.70 10.17
C THR A 46 9.66 -14.97 9.32
N ALA A 47 10.70 -15.71 8.93
CA ALA A 47 11.66 -15.31 7.91
C ALA A 47 11.98 -16.49 6.98
N SER A 48 12.78 -16.27 5.93
CA SER A 48 13.00 -17.25 4.85
C SER A 48 13.79 -18.52 5.24
N THR A 49 14.41 -18.53 6.41
CA THR A 49 15.14 -19.70 6.96
C THR A 49 15.09 -19.66 8.49
N PRO A 50 15.26 -20.81 9.20
CA PRO A 50 15.30 -20.83 10.66
C PRO A 50 16.36 -19.89 11.24
N ALA A 51 17.55 -19.84 10.65
CA ALA A 51 18.64 -18.96 11.09
C ALA A 51 18.27 -17.48 10.99
N LYS A 52 17.63 -17.06 9.88
CA LYS A 52 17.17 -15.68 9.68
C LYS A 52 16.00 -15.34 10.62
N ALA A 53 15.10 -16.28 10.88
CA ALA A 53 14.03 -16.09 11.82
C ALA A 53 14.57 -15.87 13.24
N GLN A 54 15.53 -16.70 13.67
CA GLN A 54 16.17 -16.54 14.97
C GLN A 54 16.95 -15.22 15.10
N ALA A 55 17.67 -14.81 14.06
CA ALA A 55 18.37 -13.52 14.04
C ALA A 55 17.40 -12.32 14.14
N ALA A 56 16.28 -12.41 13.44
CA ALA A 56 15.21 -11.39 13.54
C ALA A 56 14.58 -11.35 14.92
N ALA A 57 14.28 -12.52 15.52
CA ALA A 57 13.73 -12.62 16.88
C ALA A 57 14.65 -11.96 17.91
N GLN A 58 15.95 -12.23 17.85
CA GLN A 58 16.95 -11.60 18.74
C GLN A 58 17.01 -10.08 18.54
N LYS A 59 17.02 -9.64 17.27
CA LYS A 59 17.12 -8.20 16.93
C LYS A 59 15.92 -7.39 17.44
N TYR A 60 14.71 -7.95 17.30
CA TYR A 60 13.45 -7.24 17.56
C TYR A 60 12.80 -7.62 18.90
N GLY A 61 13.37 -8.56 19.64
CA GLY A 61 12.82 -9.01 20.93
C GLY A 61 11.50 -9.78 20.80
N VAL A 62 11.27 -10.46 19.64
CA VAL A 62 10.04 -11.21 19.41
C VAL A 62 10.17 -12.62 20.01
N PRO A 63 9.20 -13.07 20.84
CA PRO A 63 9.35 -14.30 21.64
C PRO A 63 9.31 -15.59 20.82
N PHE A 64 8.64 -15.60 19.66
CA PHE A 64 8.53 -16.78 18.80
C PHE A 64 8.99 -16.50 17.37
N ALA A 65 9.79 -17.41 16.80
CA ALA A 65 10.29 -17.29 15.44
C ALA A 65 10.36 -18.66 14.77
N THR A 66 9.93 -18.73 13.52
CA THR A 66 9.96 -19.92 12.68
C THR A 66 10.14 -19.52 11.21
N ASP A 67 10.45 -20.47 10.32
CA ASP A 67 10.40 -20.29 8.88
C ASP A 67 9.10 -20.83 8.25
N ASN A 68 8.17 -21.32 9.07
CA ASN A 68 6.92 -21.93 8.68
C ASN A 68 5.72 -21.06 9.04
N ALA A 69 5.05 -20.48 8.02
CA ALA A 69 3.89 -19.62 8.21
C ALA A 69 2.68 -20.35 8.81
N ALA A 70 2.48 -21.64 8.49
CA ALA A 70 1.39 -22.43 9.06
C ALA A 70 1.60 -22.68 10.57
N GLU A 71 2.84 -22.88 10.99
CA GLU A 71 3.18 -23.02 12.41
C GLU A 71 2.88 -21.72 13.18
N LEU A 72 3.25 -20.55 12.62
CA LEU A 72 2.90 -19.25 13.20
C LEU A 72 1.37 -19.06 13.26
N ALA A 73 0.65 -19.42 12.20
CA ALA A 73 -0.80 -19.32 12.12
C ALA A 73 -1.54 -20.25 13.09
N ALA A 74 -0.96 -21.41 13.46
CA ALA A 74 -1.55 -22.35 14.40
C ALA A 74 -1.45 -21.90 15.87
N ARG A 75 -0.65 -20.87 16.19
CA ARG A 75 -0.43 -20.45 17.58
C ARG A 75 -1.68 -19.80 18.19
N SER A 76 -1.98 -20.14 19.43
CA SER A 76 -3.10 -19.55 20.19
C SER A 76 -2.85 -18.13 20.68
N ASP A 77 -1.59 -17.69 20.69
CA ASP A 77 -1.15 -16.34 21.09
C ASP A 77 -0.91 -15.40 19.89
N VAL A 78 -1.53 -15.69 18.75
CA VAL A 78 -1.58 -14.83 17.56
C VAL A 78 -3.05 -14.60 17.17
N ASP A 79 -3.46 -13.34 17.01
CA ASP A 79 -4.81 -12.93 16.62
C ASP A 79 -4.84 -12.39 15.18
N LEU A 80 -3.78 -11.67 14.79
CA LEU A 80 -3.62 -11.05 13.48
C LEU A 80 -2.31 -11.52 12.82
N LEU A 81 -2.40 -12.03 11.59
CA LEU A 81 -1.25 -12.35 10.75
C LEU A 81 -1.00 -11.20 9.77
N VAL A 82 0.23 -10.72 9.69
CA VAL A 82 0.65 -9.66 8.77
C VAL A 82 1.56 -10.28 7.71
N VAL A 83 1.13 -10.23 6.44
CA VAL A 83 1.89 -10.75 5.29
C VAL A 83 2.64 -9.61 4.62
N ALA A 84 3.98 -9.59 4.79
CA ALA A 84 4.88 -8.53 4.33
C ALA A 84 6.06 -9.10 3.54
N VAL A 85 5.77 -9.98 2.58
CA VAL A 85 6.73 -10.63 1.69
C VAL A 85 6.59 -10.13 0.25
N ASN A 86 7.46 -10.59 -0.65
CA ASN A 86 7.36 -10.28 -2.07
C ASN A 86 6.08 -10.87 -2.68
N LEU A 87 5.40 -10.12 -3.54
CA LEU A 87 4.11 -10.45 -4.13
C LEU A 87 3.99 -11.88 -4.69
N PRO A 88 4.97 -12.45 -5.43
CA PRO A 88 4.84 -13.82 -5.92
C PRO A 88 4.68 -14.90 -4.83
N GLN A 89 4.96 -14.56 -3.57
CA GLN A 89 4.82 -15.49 -2.44
C GLN A 89 3.45 -15.39 -1.76
N HIS A 90 2.64 -14.37 -2.06
CA HIS A 90 1.38 -14.10 -1.36
C HIS A 90 0.42 -15.29 -1.47
N GLN A 91 0.17 -15.82 -2.68
CA GLN A 91 -0.78 -16.92 -2.87
C GLN A 91 -0.42 -18.11 -2.00
N ALA A 92 0.78 -18.65 -2.15
CA ALA A 92 1.19 -19.85 -1.43
C ALA A 92 1.14 -19.69 0.11
N LEU A 93 1.49 -18.48 0.60
CA LEU A 93 1.43 -18.18 2.03
C LEU A 93 -0.02 -18.00 2.52
N LEU A 94 -0.85 -17.28 1.78
CA LEU A 94 -2.24 -17.05 2.15
C LEU A 94 -3.04 -18.37 2.13
N GLU A 95 -2.82 -19.26 1.16
CA GLU A 95 -3.43 -20.59 1.12
C GLU A 95 -3.06 -21.44 2.35
N GLN A 96 -1.86 -21.25 2.92
CA GLN A 96 -1.42 -21.96 4.12
C GLN A 96 -2.03 -21.39 5.40
N ILE A 97 -2.22 -20.07 5.50
CA ILE A 97 -2.60 -19.43 6.77
C ILE A 97 -4.10 -19.14 6.90
N LEU A 98 -4.83 -18.89 5.79
CA LEU A 98 -6.28 -18.63 5.82
C LEU A 98 -7.10 -19.74 6.48
N PRO A 99 -6.75 -21.05 6.35
CA PRO A 99 -7.45 -22.13 7.07
C PRO A 99 -7.44 -21.98 8.60
N SER A 100 -6.54 -21.17 9.17
CA SER A 100 -6.52 -20.91 10.61
C SER A 100 -7.72 -20.10 11.12
N GLY A 101 -8.45 -19.42 10.23
CA GLY A 101 -9.58 -18.55 10.58
C GLY A 101 -9.18 -17.23 11.28
N LYS A 102 -7.89 -16.95 11.38
CA LYS A 102 -7.38 -15.73 12.01
C LYS A 102 -7.58 -14.50 11.12
N ALA A 103 -7.52 -13.31 11.73
CA ALA A 103 -7.45 -12.07 10.96
C ALA A 103 -6.13 -11.99 10.17
N VAL A 104 -6.20 -11.47 8.95
CA VAL A 104 -5.04 -11.34 8.06
C VAL A 104 -4.96 -9.93 7.50
N TYR A 105 -3.80 -9.28 7.64
CA TYR A 105 -3.42 -8.08 6.90
C TYR A 105 -2.40 -8.48 5.84
N CYS A 106 -2.71 -8.26 4.57
CA CYS A 106 -1.79 -8.54 3.46
C CYS A 106 -1.39 -7.24 2.77
N GLU A 107 -0.13 -7.13 2.39
CA GLU A 107 0.35 -6.01 1.59
C GLU A 107 -0.29 -6.00 0.19
N TRP A 108 -0.46 -4.79 -0.35
CA TRP A 108 -0.90 -4.57 -1.73
C TRP A 108 0.26 -4.75 -2.72
N PRO A 109 0.03 -5.34 -3.91
CA PRO A 109 -1.19 -6.02 -4.38
C PRO A 109 -1.45 -7.34 -3.69
N LEU A 110 -2.72 -7.82 -3.73
CA LEU A 110 -3.10 -9.08 -3.10
C LEU A 110 -2.53 -10.29 -3.85
N GLY A 111 -2.65 -10.31 -5.17
CA GLY A 111 -2.14 -11.33 -6.07
C GLY A 111 -1.36 -10.72 -7.24
N THR A 112 -0.69 -11.54 -8.05
CA THR A 112 0.07 -11.09 -9.23
C THR A 112 -0.84 -10.63 -10.37
N ASP A 113 -2.10 -11.07 -10.36
CA ASP A 113 -3.14 -10.77 -11.34
C ASP A 113 -4.54 -10.78 -10.69
N PRO A 114 -5.59 -10.31 -11.40
CA PRO A 114 -6.95 -10.26 -10.87
C PRO A 114 -7.55 -11.64 -10.55
N ASP A 115 -7.21 -12.71 -11.29
CA ASP A 115 -7.73 -14.05 -11.04
C ASP A 115 -7.21 -14.59 -9.73
N GLN A 116 -5.91 -14.43 -9.49
CA GLN A 116 -5.28 -14.79 -8.22
C GLN A 116 -5.89 -14.01 -7.04
N SER A 117 -6.12 -12.71 -7.21
CA SER A 117 -6.75 -11.89 -6.17
C SER A 117 -8.19 -12.30 -5.87
N ARG A 118 -8.99 -12.61 -6.90
CA ARG A 118 -10.34 -13.16 -6.71
C ARG A 118 -10.33 -14.51 -5.99
N HIS A 119 -9.39 -15.39 -6.34
CA HIS A 119 -9.22 -16.68 -5.67
C HIS A 119 -8.93 -16.49 -4.18
N LEU A 120 -7.99 -15.63 -3.83
CA LEU A 120 -7.60 -15.36 -2.44
C LEU A 120 -8.72 -14.69 -1.64
N ALA A 121 -9.49 -13.78 -2.25
CA ALA A 121 -10.66 -13.18 -1.63
C ALA A 121 -11.74 -14.23 -1.34
N ALA A 122 -12.03 -15.12 -2.30
CA ALA A 122 -12.98 -16.21 -2.12
C ALA A 122 -12.52 -17.19 -1.01
N LEU A 123 -11.24 -17.49 -0.95
CA LEU A 123 -10.66 -18.36 0.07
C LEU A 123 -10.77 -17.73 1.47
N ALA A 124 -10.49 -16.45 1.61
CA ALA A 124 -10.66 -15.73 2.88
C ALA A 124 -12.12 -15.73 3.35
N ALA A 125 -13.06 -15.54 2.42
CA ALA A 125 -14.50 -15.63 2.70
C ALA A 125 -14.92 -17.05 3.11
N GLN A 126 -14.42 -18.08 2.43
CA GLN A 126 -14.68 -19.49 2.74
C GLN A 126 -14.30 -19.85 4.18
N TYR A 127 -13.16 -19.36 4.67
CA TYR A 127 -12.69 -19.59 6.04
C TYR A 127 -13.21 -18.57 7.05
N GLY A 128 -14.03 -17.60 6.63
CA GLY A 128 -14.59 -16.56 7.51
C GLY A 128 -13.54 -15.65 8.13
N CYS A 129 -12.39 -15.49 7.46
CA CYS A 129 -11.31 -14.64 7.96
C CYS A 129 -11.66 -13.16 7.83
N ARG A 130 -11.50 -12.39 8.91
CA ARG A 130 -11.38 -10.94 8.77
C ARG A 130 -10.07 -10.66 8.03
N ASN A 131 -10.16 -9.89 6.96
CA ASN A 131 -9.00 -9.65 6.12
C ASN A 131 -8.91 -8.17 5.73
N PHE A 132 -7.69 -7.68 5.51
CA PHE A 132 -7.36 -6.29 5.27
C PHE A 132 -6.27 -6.21 4.23
N ILE A 133 -6.39 -5.27 3.29
CA ILE A 133 -5.37 -5.01 2.27
C ILE A 133 -4.57 -3.74 2.57
N GLY A 134 -3.28 -3.77 2.33
CA GLY A 134 -2.33 -2.70 2.59
C GLY A 134 -2.39 -1.54 1.60
N LEU A 135 -3.56 -0.91 1.42
CA LEU A 135 -3.73 0.36 0.70
C LEU A 135 -3.52 1.55 1.66
N GLN A 136 -2.32 1.67 2.22
CA GLN A 136 -1.99 2.58 3.33
C GLN A 136 -2.27 4.06 3.03
N ALA A 137 -2.25 4.47 1.75
CA ALA A 137 -2.58 5.84 1.36
C ALA A 137 -3.98 6.28 1.85
N LEU A 138 -4.94 5.35 1.95
CA LEU A 138 -6.31 5.62 2.42
C LEU A 138 -6.37 6.04 3.89
N HIS A 139 -5.36 5.68 4.68
CA HIS A 139 -5.27 5.99 6.11
C HIS A 139 -4.18 7.02 6.42
N SER A 140 -3.62 7.62 5.38
CA SER A 140 -2.61 8.68 5.49
C SER A 140 -3.20 9.92 6.15
N PRO A 141 -2.55 10.49 7.18
CA PRO A 141 -2.98 11.76 7.76
C PRO A 141 -2.94 12.89 6.72
N TYR A 142 -2.05 12.79 5.73
CA TYR A 142 -1.96 13.78 4.64
C TYR A 142 -3.12 13.66 3.66
N VAL A 143 -3.47 12.44 3.23
CA VAL A 143 -4.61 12.21 2.33
C VAL A 143 -5.90 12.63 3.02
N ASN A 144 -6.06 12.33 4.31
CA ASN A 144 -7.19 12.80 5.11
C ASN A 144 -7.24 14.34 5.20
N LYS A 145 -6.07 15.01 5.32
CA LYS A 145 -6.03 16.48 5.29
C LYS A 145 -6.43 17.04 3.95
N ILE A 146 -5.99 16.45 2.83
CA ILE A 146 -6.42 16.84 1.48
C ILE A 146 -7.94 16.67 1.35
N LYS A 147 -8.49 15.57 1.83
CA LYS A 147 -9.94 15.32 1.84
C LYS A 147 -10.70 16.40 2.61
N GLN A 148 -10.25 16.76 3.81
CA GLN A 148 -10.84 17.85 4.59
C GLN A 148 -10.83 19.19 3.86
N LEU A 149 -9.73 19.52 3.15
CA LEU A 149 -9.62 20.75 2.36
C LEU A 149 -10.59 20.74 1.16
N LEU A 150 -10.77 19.59 0.51
CA LEU A 150 -11.69 19.41 -0.61
C LEU A 150 -13.17 19.42 -0.16
N ASP A 151 -13.46 18.93 1.04
CA ASP A 151 -14.81 18.92 1.62
C ASP A 151 -15.20 20.28 2.22
N ASP A 152 -14.27 21.22 2.37
CA ASP A 152 -14.54 22.58 2.82
C ASP A 152 -15.31 23.35 1.70
N PRO A 153 -16.55 23.83 1.98
CA PRO A 153 -17.31 24.61 1.00
C PRO A 153 -16.58 25.84 0.47
N ALA A 154 -15.65 26.41 1.26
CA ALA A 154 -14.84 27.55 0.85
C ALA A 154 -13.79 27.21 -0.23
N THR A 155 -13.52 25.93 -0.47
CA THR A 155 -12.64 25.43 -1.55
C THR A 155 -13.41 25.37 -2.88
N GLY A 156 -14.70 25.05 -2.85
CA GLY A 156 -15.52 24.84 -4.04
C GLY A 156 -15.25 23.51 -4.72
N ARG A 157 -15.97 23.24 -5.81
CA ARG A 157 -15.85 21.99 -6.58
C ARG A 157 -14.48 21.89 -7.26
N MET A 158 -13.93 20.68 -7.32
CA MET A 158 -12.72 20.37 -8.08
C MET A 158 -12.99 20.46 -9.59
N LEU A 159 -12.15 21.21 -10.30
CA LEU A 159 -12.21 21.44 -11.74
C LEU A 159 -11.22 20.58 -12.50
N ALA A 160 -9.96 20.54 -12.04
CA ALA A 160 -8.89 19.77 -12.62
C ALA A 160 -7.88 19.28 -11.56
N CYS A 161 -7.27 18.14 -11.82
CA CYS A 161 -6.17 17.59 -11.03
C CYS A 161 -5.08 17.10 -11.98
N THR A 162 -3.88 17.67 -11.88
CA THR A 162 -2.71 17.22 -12.64
C THR A 162 -1.68 16.61 -11.69
N ILE A 163 -1.12 15.48 -12.10
CA ILE A 163 -0.26 14.66 -11.26
C ILE A 163 1.01 14.27 -12.02
N GLN A 164 2.15 14.48 -11.40
CA GLN A 164 3.43 13.97 -11.87
C GLN A 164 4.10 13.23 -10.71
N GLY A 165 4.41 11.94 -10.90
CA GLY A 165 5.02 11.09 -9.89
C GLY A 165 6.23 10.31 -10.40
N SER A 166 7.31 10.27 -9.61
CA SER A 166 8.45 9.41 -9.91
C SER A 166 8.28 8.01 -9.31
N ASP A 167 8.82 7.01 -10.00
CA ASP A 167 9.03 5.67 -9.44
C ASP A 167 10.53 5.32 -9.47
N PRO A 168 11.32 5.71 -8.45
CA PRO A 168 12.75 5.44 -8.42
C PRO A 168 13.10 3.95 -8.49
N SER A 169 12.18 3.07 -8.09
CA SER A 169 12.35 1.62 -8.16
C SER A 169 12.33 1.09 -9.61
N ARG A 170 11.86 1.90 -10.56
CA ARG A 170 11.79 1.61 -12.00
C ARG A 170 12.73 2.47 -12.84
N ALA A 171 13.74 3.07 -12.24
CA ALA A 171 14.80 3.77 -12.95
C ALA A 171 15.68 2.80 -13.76
N ARG A 172 16.73 3.30 -14.41
CA ARG A 172 17.69 2.50 -15.22
C ARG A 172 18.56 1.57 -14.39
N THR A 173 18.58 1.76 -13.07
CA THR A 173 19.39 0.95 -12.15
C THR A 173 18.56 0.54 -10.94
N THR A 174 18.87 -0.65 -10.39
CA THR A 174 18.32 -1.14 -9.13
C THR A 174 19.31 -2.07 -8.44
N VAL A 175 18.90 -2.85 -7.44
CA VAL A 175 19.74 -3.85 -6.77
C VAL A 175 19.12 -5.25 -6.91
N SER A 176 19.94 -6.30 -6.77
CA SER A 176 19.56 -7.70 -7.05
C SER A 176 18.34 -8.18 -6.27
N ARG A 177 18.10 -7.71 -5.04
CA ARG A 177 16.90 -8.05 -4.26
C ARG A 177 15.58 -7.63 -4.92
N TYR A 178 15.62 -6.66 -5.85
CA TYR A 178 14.45 -6.21 -6.62
C TYR A 178 14.43 -6.76 -8.05
N ARG A 179 15.28 -7.74 -8.36
CA ARG A 179 15.32 -8.41 -9.66
C ARG A 179 13.94 -8.99 -10.04
N TYR A 180 13.26 -9.64 -9.09
CA TYR A 180 11.94 -10.23 -9.32
C TYR A 180 10.91 -9.19 -9.82
N ALA A 181 11.01 -7.96 -9.36
CA ALA A 181 10.08 -6.88 -9.71
C ALA A 181 10.35 -6.28 -11.11
N GLN A 182 11.32 -6.79 -11.86
CA GLN A 182 11.59 -6.35 -13.24
C GLN A 182 10.78 -7.11 -14.28
N PHE A 183 10.03 -8.15 -13.86
CA PHE A 183 9.27 -9.02 -14.76
C PHE A 183 7.76 -8.79 -14.59
N GLN A 184 7.06 -8.58 -15.72
CA GLN A 184 5.62 -8.25 -15.72
C GLN A 184 4.76 -9.32 -15.05
N GLU A 185 5.13 -10.60 -15.22
CA GLU A 185 4.43 -11.75 -14.63
C GLU A 185 4.42 -11.76 -13.11
N ASN A 186 5.31 -11.02 -12.47
CA ASN A 186 5.35 -10.91 -11.00
C ASN A 186 4.38 -9.84 -10.44
N GLY A 187 3.63 -9.14 -11.31
CA GLY A 187 2.57 -8.22 -10.91
C GLY A 187 3.04 -6.92 -10.22
N VAL A 188 4.36 -6.71 -10.11
CA VAL A 188 4.97 -5.56 -9.41
C VAL A 188 5.55 -4.59 -10.43
N ASN A 189 4.88 -3.44 -10.63
CA ASN A 189 5.30 -2.45 -11.63
C ASN A 189 4.81 -1.03 -11.24
N THR A 190 5.11 -0.02 -12.05
CA THR A 190 4.71 1.37 -11.80
C THR A 190 3.19 1.55 -11.74
N LEU A 191 2.43 0.80 -12.56
CA LEU A 191 0.97 0.87 -12.56
C LEU A 191 0.37 0.25 -11.29
N THR A 192 0.88 -0.92 -10.87
CA THR A 192 0.29 -1.65 -9.74
C THR A 192 0.70 -1.06 -8.38
N ILE A 193 1.93 -0.59 -8.22
CA ILE A 193 2.41 -0.10 -6.91
C ILE A 193 2.17 1.41 -6.76
N PRO A 194 3.01 2.34 -7.24
CA PRO A 194 2.81 3.75 -6.91
C PRO A 194 1.51 4.32 -7.49
N PHE A 195 1.17 3.96 -8.74
CA PHE A 195 -0.07 4.44 -9.36
C PHE A 195 -1.30 3.74 -8.75
N GLY A 196 -1.24 2.45 -8.40
CA GLY A 196 -2.33 1.74 -7.73
C GLY A 196 -2.70 2.38 -6.39
N HIS A 197 -1.71 2.73 -5.57
CA HIS A 197 -1.94 3.49 -4.33
C HIS A 197 -2.49 4.89 -4.61
N LEU A 198 -2.00 5.58 -5.64
CA LEU A 198 -2.55 6.88 -6.05
C LEU A 198 -4.02 6.73 -6.47
N LEU A 199 -4.34 5.77 -7.33
CA LEU A 199 -5.71 5.57 -7.82
C LEU A 199 -6.69 5.30 -6.67
N SER A 200 -6.29 4.51 -5.68
CA SER A 200 -7.10 4.31 -4.46
C SER A 200 -7.35 5.62 -3.71
N ALA A 201 -6.32 6.47 -3.59
CA ALA A 201 -6.45 7.79 -2.97
C ALA A 201 -7.33 8.74 -3.81
N LEU A 202 -7.25 8.70 -5.14
CA LEU A 202 -8.13 9.49 -6.03
C LEU A 202 -9.60 9.10 -5.86
N HIS A 203 -9.92 7.81 -5.71
CA HIS A 203 -11.27 7.36 -5.39
C HIS A 203 -11.75 7.86 -4.02
N LEU A 204 -10.88 7.89 -3.01
CA LEU A 204 -11.22 8.46 -1.70
C LEU A 204 -11.48 9.97 -1.78
N LEU A 205 -10.64 10.70 -2.53
CA LEU A 205 -10.69 12.16 -2.62
C LEU A 205 -11.85 12.67 -3.49
N PHE A 206 -12.13 12.00 -4.60
CA PHE A 206 -13.01 12.50 -5.65
C PHE A 206 -14.22 11.60 -5.94
N GLY A 207 -14.32 10.46 -5.24
CA GLY A 207 -15.36 9.46 -5.50
C GLY A 207 -15.12 8.65 -6.77
N SER A 208 -16.19 8.14 -7.38
CA SER A 208 -16.10 7.32 -8.59
C SER A 208 -15.56 8.10 -9.78
N LEU A 209 -14.68 7.46 -10.53
CA LEU A 209 -14.07 7.98 -11.75
C LEU A 209 -14.69 7.31 -12.98
N ASN A 210 -14.90 8.09 -14.03
CA ASN A 210 -15.41 7.67 -15.32
C ASN A 210 -14.39 7.95 -16.41
N GLN A 211 -14.55 7.34 -17.59
CA GLN A 211 -13.69 7.57 -18.76
C GLN A 211 -12.22 7.44 -18.39
N MET A 212 -11.91 6.40 -17.63
CA MET A 212 -10.54 6.08 -17.24
C MET A 212 -9.81 5.42 -18.43
N HIS A 213 -8.68 5.99 -18.82
CA HIS A 213 -7.81 5.46 -19.86
C HIS A 213 -6.36 5.57 -19.43
N ALA A 214 -5.54 4.59 -19.77
CA ALA A 214 -4.11 4.65 -19.53
C ALA A 214 -3.32 4.21 -20.77
N LEU A 215 -2.15 4.84 -20.94
CA LEU A 215 -1.09 4.32 -21.81
C LEU A 215 0.04 3.86 -20.89
N THR A 216 0.43 2.62 -21.02
CA THR A 216 1.50 2.00 -20.22
C THR A 216 2.61 1.49 -21.13
N ALA A 217 3.86 1.58 -20.66
CA ALA A 217 5.00 1.09 -21.42
C ALA A 217 6.15 0.65 -20.50
N CYS A 218 6.98 -0.25 -21.01
CA CYS A 218 8.33 -0.50 -20.52
C CYS A 218 9.31 0.26 -21.41
N GLN A 219 9.81 1.41 -20.94
CA GLN A 219 10.73 2.26 -21.72
C GLN A 219 12.20 1.95 -21.42
N TYR A 220 12.48 1.38 -20.25
CA TYR A 220 13.83 0.96 -19.88
C TYR A 220 13.94 -0.57 -19.90
N ALA A 221 14.02 -1.12 -21.14
CA ALA A 221 14.10 -2.57 -21.34
C ALA A 221 15.38 -3.20 -20.76
N GLU A 222 16.47 -2.44 -20.69
CA GLU A 222 17.73 -2.90 -20.11
C GLU A 222 18.04 -2.11 -18.84
N ILE A 223 18.22 -2.80 -17.70
CA ILE A 223 18.54 -2.18 -16.40
C ILE A 223 19.76 -2.85 -15.77
N LEU A 224 20.52 -2.06 -15.02
CA LEU A 224 21.71 -2.53 -14.32
C LEU A 224 21.40 -2.83 -12.86
N LEU A 225 21.74 -4.03 -12.39
CA LEU A 225 21.80 -4.36 -10.96
C LEU A 225 23.16 -3.87 -10.40
N GLN A 226 23.12 -2.79 -9.61
CA GLN A 226 24.33 -2.08 -9.17
C GLN A 226 25.25 -2.90 -8.26
N ASP A 227 24.65 -3.80 -7.47
CA ASP A 227 25.35 -4.64 -6.50
C ASP A 227 26.01 -5.88 -7.11
N THR A 228 25.57 -6.31 -8.29
CA THR A 228 26.13 -7.48 -8.99
C THR A 228 26.78 -7.14 -10.33
N GLY A 229 26.50 -5.97 -10.91
CA GLY A 229 26.91 -5.59 -12.26
C GLY A 229 26.15 -6.31 -13.38
N GLU A 230 25.13 -7.11 -13.06
CA GLU A 230 24.29 -7.82 -14.03
C GLU A 230 23.37 -6.84 -14.77
N THR A 231 23.27 -6.98 -16.08
CA THR A 231 22.20 -6.33 -16.88
C THR A 231 21.02 -7.29 -17.00
N VAL A 232 19.82 -6.81 -16.68
CA VAL A 232 18.58 -7.57 -16.71
C VAL A 232 17.62 -6.95 -17.73
N HIS A 233 17.00 -7.80 -18.56
CA HIS A 233 15.92 -7.37 -19.45
C HIS A 233 14.64 -7.20 -18.64
N ARG A 234 14.09 -5.96 -18.62
CA ARG A 234 12.84 -5.62 -17.95
C ARG A 234 11.67 -5.80 -18.90
N THR A 235 10.60 -6.42 -18.41
CA THR A 235 9.30 -6.47 -19.06
C THR A 235 8.22 -5.71 -18.31
N ALA A 236 8.44 -5.42 -17.02
CA ALA A 236 7.51 -4.72 -16.15
C ALA A 236 7.32 -3.26 -16.60
N THR A 237 6.07 -2.80 -16.57
CA THR A 237 5.69 -1.41 -16.83
C THR A 237 6.46 -0.43 -15.95
N ASP A 238 7.11 0.57 -16.55
CA ASP A 238 7.86 1.63 -15.86
C ASP A 238 7.37 3.04 -16.18
N HIS A 239 6.44 3.21 -17.13
CA HIS A 239 5.78 4.46 -17.47
C HIS A 239 4.27 4.29 -17.57
N VAL A 240 3.53 5.24 -16.97
CA VAL A 240 2.07 5.29 -16.97
C VAL A 240 1.64 6.71 -17.28
N PHE A 241 0.79 6.89 -18.29
CA PHE A 241 0.02 8.10 -18.54
C PHE A 241 -1.46 7.76 -18.38
N PHE A 242 -2.16 8.52 -17.56
CA PHE A 242 -3.55 8.24 -17.21
C PHE A 242 -4.39 9.49 -17.25
N HIS A 243 -5.62 9.37 -17.72
CA HIS A 243 -6.63 10.42 -17.62
C HIS A 243 -8.00 9.83 -17.24
N ALA A 244 -8.79 10.65 -16.56
CA ALA A 244 -10.11 10.29 -16.10
C ALA A 244 -11.00 11.53 -15.90
N ARG A 245 -12.29 11.26 -15.65
CA ARG A 245 -13.26 12.28 -15.26
C ARG A 245 -13.97 11.88 -13.97
N THR A 246 -14.14 12.81 -13.04
CA THR A 246 -14.99 12.58 -11.87
C THR A 246 -16.48 12.62 -12.26
N THR A 247 -17.33 12.05 -11.43
CA THR A 247 -18.79 12.10 -11.63
C THR A 247 -19.35 13.53 -11.64
N GLN A 248 -18.64 14.49 -11.03
CA GLN A 248 -18.98 15.91 -11.03
C GLN A 248 -18.36 16.69 -12.20
N GLY A 249 -17.70 16.02 -13.14
CA GLY A 249 -17.15 16.60 -14.37
C GLY A 249 -15.73 17.13 -14.25
N GLY A 250 -15.07 17.05 -13.11
CA GLY A 250 -13.67 17.44 -12.95
C GLY A 250 -12.74 16.51 -13.73
N LEU A 251 -11.65 17.05 -14.28
CA LEU A 251 -10.69 16.33 -15.11
C LEU A 251 -9.46 15.90 -14.28
N ILE A 252 -8.96 14.71 -14.53
CA ILE A 252 -7.74 14.17 -13.90
C ILE A 252 -6.76 13.75 -14.99
N ASP A 253 -5.50 14.14 -14.82
CA ASP A 253 -4.39 13.75 -15.67
C ASP A 253 -3.19 13.37 -14.82
N ALA A 254 -2.56 12.22 -15.10
CA ALA A 254 -1.42 11.73 -14.32
C ALA A 254 -0.33 11.14 -15.21
N ALA A 255 0.92 11.41 -14.86
CA ALA A 255 2.11 10.84 -15.48
C ALA A 255 3.03 10.24 -14.40
N TYR A 256 3.40 8.99 -14.55
CA TYR A 256 4.37 8.30 -13.70
C TYR A 256 5.51 7.70 -14.52
N GLY A 257 6.74 7.79 -14.01
CA GLY A 257 7.91 7.21 -14.68
C GLY A 257 9.15 7.17 -13.82
N GLY A 258 10.06 6.25 -14.13
CA GLY A 258 11.28 5.99 -13.34
C GLY A 258 12.30 7.14 -13.36
N SER A 259 12.26 8.03 -14.36
CA SER A 259 13.15 9.19 -14.48
C SER A 259 12.53 10.53 -14.11
N LEU A 260 11.24 10.55 -13.76
CA LEU A 260 10.60 11.76 -13.25
C LEU A 260 11.13 12.07 -11.83
N GLU A 261 11.05 13.31 -11.42
CA GLU A 261 11.50 13.72 -10.09
C GLU A 261 10.31 14.03 -9.17
N GLY A 262 10.37 13.52 -7.95
CA GLY A 262 9.42 13.81 -6.90
C GLY A 262 7.99 13.34 -7.16
N LEU A 263 7.09 13.91 -6.36
CA LEU A 263 5.64 13.91 -6.58
C LEU A 263 5.18 15.35 -6.61
N LYS A 264 4.38 15.70 -7.60
CA LYS A 264 3.66 16.97 -7.66
C LYS A 264 2.22 16.72 -8.08
N ILE A 265 1.27 17.10 -7.23
CA ILE A 265 -0.16 17.09 -7.51
C ILE A 265 -0.68 18.51 -7.42
N ASN A 266 -1.34 19.00 -8.46
CA ASN A 266 -2.02 20.29 -8.45
C ASN A 266 -3.52 20.02 -8.61
N ILE A 267 -4.31 20.48 -7.64
CA ILE A 267 -5.76 20.40 -7.67
C ILE A 267 -6.28 21.82 -7.81
N GLU A 268 -6.96 22.09 -8.92
CA GLU A 268 -7.67 23.33 -9.17
C GLU A 268 -9.12 23.19 -8.73
N CYS A 269 -9.58 24.08 -7.88
CA CYS A 269 -10.95 24.17 -7.42
C CYS A 269 -11.54 25.55 -7.77
N GLU A 270 -12.88 25.70 -7.67
CA GLU A 270 -13.56 26.97 -8.00
C GLU A 270 -13.03 28.16 -7.20
N HIS A 271 -12.60 27.92 -5.93
CA HIS A 271 -12.20 28.99 -5.03
C HIS A 271 -10.82 28.77 -4.39
N ALA A 272 -10.09 27.72 -4.79
CA ALA A 272 -8.78 27.43 -4.26
C ALA A 272 -7.90 26.62 -5.24
N ARG A 273 -6.59 26.66 -5.00
CA ARG A 273 -5.63 25.73 -5.58
C ARG A 273 -4.90 25.01 -4.46
N ILE A 274 -4.84 23.67 -4.55
CA ILE A 274 -4.08 22.84 -3.61
C ILE A 274 -2.90 22.25 -4.38
N THR A 275 -1.69 22.44 -3.85
CA THR A 275 -0.47 21.82 -4.38
C THR A 275 0.09 20.86 -3.36
N ILE A 276 0.36 19.62 -3.78
CA ILE A 276 0.95 18.59 -2.94
C ILE A 276 2.30 18.19 -3.54
N THR A 277 3.32 18.09 -2.70
CA THR A 277 4.66 17.65 -3.11
C THR A 277 5.22 16.60 -2.16
N ALA A 278 6.07 15.70 -2.72
CA ALA A 278 6.84 14.72 -1.96
C ALA A 278 8.13 14.34 -2.70
N ALA A 279 9.01 13.58 -2.02
CA ALA A 279 10.30 13.16 -2.57
C ALA A 279 10.17 12.18 -3.76
N ASN A 280 9.10 11.40 -3.82
CA ASN A 280 8.79 10.51 -4.96
C ASN A 280 7.29 10.19 -5.01
N GLY A 281 6.86 9.43 -6.02
CA GLY A 281 5.46 9.12 -6.30
C GLY A 281 4.79 8.07 -5.40
N HIS A 282 5.50 7.52 -4.41
CA HIS A 282 4.94 6.52 -3.48
C HIS A 282 4.13 7.18 -2.37
N ILE A 283 2.95 7.69 -2.69
CA ILE A 283 2.05 8.43 -1.79
C ILE A 283 1.71 7.66 -0.50
N GLN A 284 1.73 6.32 -0.55
CA GLN A 284 1.45 5.45 0.57
C GLN A 284 2.54 5.45 1.65
N TYR A 285 3.73 5.93 1.32
CA TYR A 285 4.90 5.86 2.21
C TYR A 285 5.62 7.19 2.39
N GLN A 286 5.32 8.21 1.57
CA GLN A 286 6.00 9.50 1.63
C GLN A 286 5.27 10.48 2.54
N PRO A 287 6.00 11.28 3.35
CA PRO A 287 5.46 12.49 3.94
C PRO A 287 5.14 13.50 2.84
N LEU A 288 3.94 14.10 2.91
CA LEU A 288 3.47 15.05 1.91
C LEU A 288 3.50 16.48 2.45
N THR A 289 3.98 17.42 1.66
CA THR A 289 3.77 18.86 1.89
C THR A 289 2.54 19.30 1.12
N ILE A 290 1.59 19.96 1.78
CA ILE A 290 0.32 20.40 1.21
C ILE A 290 0.26 21.92 1.34
N GLU A 291 0.10 22.64 0.24
CA GLU A 291 -0.13 24.07 0.21
C GLU A 291 -1.53 24.35 -0.38
N ILE A 292 -2.31 25.22 0.26
CA ILE A 292 -3.57 25.72 -0.29
C ILE A 292 -3.50 27.25 -0.43
N VAL A 293 -3.89 27.73 -1.59
CA VAL A 293 -4.06 29.17 -1.90
C VAL A 293 -5.51 29.40 -2.31
N ARG A 294 -6.22 30.23 -1.55
CA ARG A 294 -7.64 30.56 -1.82
C ARG A 294 -7.79 31.82 -2.65
N SER A 295 -8.94 31.98 -3.30
CA SER A 295 -9.26 33.16 -4.15
C SER A 295 -9.20 34.50 -3.41
N ASN A 296 -9.38 34.51 -2.08
CA ASN A 296 -9.24 35.69 -1.25
C ASN A 296 -7.77 36.06 -0.94
N GLY A 297 -6.81 35.32 -1.49
CA GLY A 297 -5.37 35.52 -1.29
C GLY A 297 -4.80 34.84 -0.05
N SER A 298 -5.62 34.19 0.78
CA SER A 298 -5.10 33.43 1.94
C SER A 298 -4.30 32.22 1.50
N ARG A 299 -3.24 31.93 2.26
CA ARG A 299 -2.33 30.81 2.00
C ARG A 299 -2.09 30.04 3.29
N GLU A 300 -2.15 28.72 3.22
CA GLU A 300 -1.80 27.82 4.31
C GLU A 300 -0.87 26.72 3.79
N THR A 301 0.08 26.29 4.61
CA THR A 301 0.98 25.19 4.30
C THR A 301 0.97 24.20 5.45
N PHE A 302 0.77 22.93 5.09
CA PHE A 302 0.87 21.80 6.00
C PHE A 302 2.12 21.03 5.60
N ALA A 303 3.20 21.24 6.32
CA ALA A 303 4.43 20.48 6.17
C ALA A 303 4.43 19.32 7.16
N PRO A 304 4.93 18.15 6.76
CA PRO A 304 5.00 17.02 7.68
C PRO A 304 6.05 17.25 8.76
N HIS A 305 5.67 16.97 10.00
CA HIS A 305 6.60 16.78 11.11
C HIS A 305 6.78 15.30 11.44
N THR A 306 6.28 14.42 10.56
CA THR A 306 6.09 13.00 10.83
C THR A 306 6.93 12.14 9.89
N GLU A 307 7.28 10.97 10.37
CA GLU A 307 8.02 9.96 9.61
C GLU A 307 7.10 9.25 8.59
N ALA A 308 7.71 8.58 7.61
CA ALA A 308 7.01 7.85 6.55
C ALA A 308 6.05 6.76 7.09
N GLN A 309 6.30 6.21 8.29
CA GLN A 309 5.48 5.17 8.91
C GLN A 309 4.08 5.64 9.34
N GLU A 310 3.80 6.94 9.43
CA GLU A 310 2.51 7.45 9.93
C GLU A 310 1.30 6.99 9.09
N ASN A 311 1.49 6.75 7.79
CA ASN A 311 0.44 6.20 6.94
C ASN A 311 0.04 4.79 7.40
N LEU A 312 1.02 3.94 7.71
CA LEU A 312 0.78 2.58 8.17
C LEU A 312 0.32 2.55 9.64
N VAL A 313 0.78 3.47 10.49
CA VAL A 313 0.24 3.68 11.84
C VAL A 313 -1.26 3.99 11.76
N GLY A 314 -1.68 4.86 10.83
CA GLY A 314 -3.08 5.16 10.57
C GLY A 314 -3.88 3.91 10.15
N ALA A 315 -3.32 3.10 9.25
CA ALA A 315 -3.93 1.85 8.82
C ALA A 315 -4.10 0.85 9.99
N TYR A 316 -3.08 0.67 10.82
CA TYR A 316 -3.19 -0.21 11.99
C TYR A 316 -4.19 0.28 13.04
N ARG A 317 -4.30 1.59 13.27
CA ARG A 317 -5.37 2.13 14.12
C ARG A 317 -6.77 1.82 13.56
N ALA A 318 -6.94 1.87 12.25
CA ALA A 318 -8.18 1.48 11.57
C ALA A 318 -8.43 -0.04 11.68
N VAL A 319 -7.42 -0.88 11.46
CA VAL A 319 -7.51 -2.35 11.65
C VAL A 319 -7.92 -2.69 13.08
N TYR A 320 -7.34 -2.01 14.08
CA TYR A 320 -7.72 -2.20 15.48
C TYR A 320 -9.21 -1.94 15.70
N ARG A 321 -9.74 -0.80 15.23
CA ARG A 321 -11.17 -0.48 15.35
C ARG A 321 -12.04 -1.48 14.60
N ASP A 322 -11.63 -1.87 13.38
CA ASP A 322 -12.38 -2.85 12.59
C ASP A 322 -12.47 -4.21 13.30
N LEU A 323 -11.43 -4.62 14.04
CA LEU A 323 -11.41 -5.87 14.77
C LEU A 323 -12.14 -5.81 16.11
N THR A 324 -12.09 -4.67 16.83
CA THR A 324 -12.64 -4.54 18.20
C THR A 324 -14.01 -3.91 18.24
N GLU A 325 -14.34 -2.99 17.32
CA GLU A 325 -15.58 -2.26 17.27
C GLU A 325 -16.51 -2.73 16.15
N GLY A 326 -16.02 -3.61 15.25
CA GLY A 326 -16.78 -4.15 14.12
C GLY A 326 -17.03 -3.13 13.01
N THR A 327 -16.19 -2.08 12.91
CA THR A 327 -16.18 -1.18 11.77
C THR A 327 -15.63 -1.88 10.53
N HIS A 328 -15.77 -1.28 9.34
CA HIS A 328 -15.28 -1.80 8.06
C HIS A 328 -14.66 -0.65 7.27
N THR A 329 -13.60 -0.07 7.84
CA THR A 329 -12.96 1.13 7.28
C THR A 329 -11.71 0.81 6.46
N VAL A 330 -11.08 -0.35 6.71
CA VAL A 330 -9.95 -0.83 5.93
C VAL A 330 -10.47 -1.73 4.80
N PRO A 331 -10.06 -1.50 3.55
CA PRO A 331 -10.47 -2.37 2.43
C PRO A 331 -10.04 -3.82 2.67
N ASP A 332 -10.91 -4.73 2.28
CA ASP A 332 -10.71 -6.17 2.37
C ASP A 332 -10.13 -6.75 1.05
N PHE A 333 -9.99 -8.06 0.99
CA PHE A 333 -9.49 -8.77 -0.19
C PHE A 333 -10.45 -8.69 -1.37
N ALA A 334 -11.75 -8.55 -1.14
CA ALA A 334 -12.72 -8.35 -2.23
C ALA A 334 -12.52 -6.97 -2.88
N ALA A 335 -12.40 -5.92 -2.08
CA ALA A 335 -12.07 -4.59 -2.57
C ALA A 335 -10.68 -4.55 -3.26
N ALA A 336 -9.71 -5.33 -2.76
CA ALA A 336 -8.41 -5.47 -3.43
C ALA A 336 -8.54 -6.10 -4.82
N ALA A 337 -9.33 -7.16 -4.96
CA ALA A 337 -9.55 -7.82 -6.25
C ALA A 337 -10.25 -6.89 -7.26
N GLU A 338 -11.24 -6.12 -6.81
CA GLU A 338 -11.90 -5.10 -7.65
C GLU A 338 -10.93 -4.01 -8.10
N HIS A 339 -10.13 -3.48 -7.18
CA HIS A 339 -9.14 -2.44 -7.48
C HIS A 339 -8.06 -2.95 -8.46
N GLN A 340 -7.62 -4.20 -8.29
CA GLN A 340 -6.66 -4.82 -9.20
C GLN A 340 -7.25 -5.07 -10.58
N GLN A 341 -8.54 -5.43 -10.66
CA GLN A 341 -9.24 -5.56 -11.94
C GLN A 341 -9.26 -4.24 -12.72
N ILE A 342 -9.57 -3.12 -12.04
CA ILE A 342 -9.51 -1.78 -12.66
C ILE A 342 -8.12 -1.49 -13.25
N LEU A 343 -7.05 -1.75 -12.49
CA LEU A 343 -5.68 -1.55 -12.99
C LEU A 343 -5.33 -2.47 -14.15
N PHE A 344 -5.84 -3.70 -14.14
CA PHE A 344 -5.63 -4.64 -15.24
C PHE A 344 -6.36 -4.19 -16.51
N ASP A 345 -7.61 -3.74 -16.40
CA ASP A 345 -8.40 -3.24 -17.53
C ASP A 345 -7.77 -1.99 -18.17
N LEU A 346 -7.11 -1.15 -17.36
CA LEU A 346 -6.36 0.02 -17.84
C LEU A 346 -5.12 -0.33 -18.68
N GLN A 347 -4.64 -1.58 -18.64
CA GLN A 347 -3.51 -2.05 -19.46
C GLN A 347 -3.98 -2.62 -20.81
N GLN A 348 -5.28 -2.88 -20.96
CA GLN A 348 -5.82 -3.43 -22.21
C GLN A 348 -5.96 -2.30 -23.23
N PRO A 349 -5.63 -2.58 -24.51
CA PRO A 349 -5.68 -1.58 -25.59
C PRO A 349 -7.12 -1.12 -25.91
#